data_bdca58f6183ebc198d4fcbf89275f7b0
#
_entry.id   bdca58f6183ebc198d4fcbf89275f7b0
#
_cell.length_a   1.000
_cell.length_b   1.000
_cell.length_c   1.000
_cell.angle_alpha   90.00
_cell.angle_beta   90.00
_cell.angle_gamma   90.00
#
_symmetry.space_group_name_H-M   'P 1'
#
loop_
_entity.id
_entity.type
_entity.pdbx_description
1 polymer ?
#
loop_
_entity_poly.entity_id
_entity_poly.type
_entity_poly.pdbx_seq_one_letter_code
_entity_poly.pdbx_strand_id
1 'polypeptide(L)'
;TIAGREKYLAACLRTCVTQDNDDFEILVSDNSKEHAAGDIVARLGDKRIRYVYPPEYLPMSGHWDFVLSQVSGDVLTIIGDDDGLMPGCINRVSELIKEFPSKIIHHSFCNYLWPDYPISNIRNTVVFLHDIGGSVTIVSANDILQGLCDGRLRYIDGPMVYHNFVPTNLLRQIAREGVFFRRASPDMYSAVALAANVESFVSTQECLTISGQGAGATGASARTG
;
A
#
# COMPACT_ATOMS: atom_id res chain seq x y z
N THR A 1 3.98 -0.68 -10.90
CA THR A 1 5.34 -0.18 -11.17
C THR A 1 5.37 0.63 -12.47
N ILE A 2 6.42 1.38 -12.69
CA ILE A 2 6.70 2.18 -13.88
C ILE A 2 8.16 1.96 -14.31
N ALA A 3 8.50 2.34 -15.54
CA ALA A 3 9.85 2.18 -16.09
C ALA A 3 10.95 2.83 -15.23
N GLY A 4 12.12 2.21 -15.17
CA GLY A 4 13.30 2.68 -14.44
C GLY A 4 13.30 2.38 -12.94
N ARG A 5 12.33 1.60 -12.47
CA ARG A 5 12.20 1.23 -11.04
C ARG A 5 12.45 -0.25 -10.75
N GLU A 6 13.03 -0.97 -11.71
CA GLU A 6 13.21 -2.42 -11.68
C GLU A 6 14.01 -2.89 -10.45
N LYS A 7 15.03 -2.11 -10.03
CA LYS A 7 15.84 -2.42 -8.84
C LYS A 7 15.02 -2.41 -7.55
N TYR A 8 14.10 -1.45 -7.43
CA TYR A 8 13.21 -1.33 -6.28
C TYR A 8 12.21 -2.48 -6.28
N LEU A 9 11.53 -2.70 -7.42
CA LEU A 9 10.57 -3.79 -7.57
C LEU A 9 11.16 -5.15 -7.20
N ALA A 10 12.39 -5.44 -7.61
CA ALA A 10 13.07 -6.69 -7.26
C ALA A 10 13.24 -6.86 -5.74
N ALA A 11 13.52 -5.78 -5.02
CA ALA A 11 13.64 -5.81 -3.57
C ALA A 11 12.25 -5.90 -2.88
N CYS A 12 11.28 -5.13 -3.34
CA CYS A 12 9.89 -5.20 -2.87
C CYS A 12 9.36 -6.64 -2.97
N LEU A 13 9.44 -7.25 -4.15
CA LEU A 13 8.96 -8.61 -4.37
C LEU A 13 9.68 -9.65 -3.51
N ARG A 14 10.97 -9.47 -3.21
CA ARG A 14 11.67 -10.36 -2.26
C ARG A 14 11.03 -10.33 -0.89
N THR A 15 10.62 -9.17 -0.37
CA THR A 15 9.93 -9.09 0.92
C THR A 15 8.56 -9.78 0.89
N CYS A 16 7.90 -9.78 -0.26
CA CYS A 16 6.62 -10.44 -0.44
C CYS A 16 6.77 -11.97 -0.54
N VAL A 17 7.68 -12.47 -1.39
CA VAL A 17 7.83 -13.92 -1.60
C VAL A 17 8.44 -14.64 -0.40
N THR A 18 9.12 -13.92 0.50
CA THR A 18 9.67 -14.49 1.74
C THR A 18 8.65 -14.56 2.88
N GLN A 19 7.41 -14.13 2.68
CA GLN A 19 6.35 -14.32 3.66
C GLN A 19 6.02 -15.83 3.82
N ASP A 20 6.03 -16.30 5.05
CA ASP A 20 5.70 -17.68 5.42
C ASP A 20 4.18 -17.88 5.48
N ASN A 21 3.52 -17.74 4.34
CA ASN A 21 2.08 -17.90 4.16
C ASN A 21 1.79 -18.18 2.69
N ASP A 22 0.89 -19.10 2.39
CA ASP A 22 0.47 -19.42 1.01
C ASP A 22 -0.93 -18.87 0.66
N ASP A 23 -1.65 -18.32 1.64
CA ASP A 23 -3.02 -17.81 1.46
C ASP A 23 -3.03 -16.32 1.10
N PHE A 24 -2.26 -15.94 0.07
CA PHE A 24 -2.31 -14.62 -0.54
C PHE A 24 -1.77 -14.61 -1.97
N GLU A 25 -2.20 -13.65 -2.76
CA GLU A 25 -1.64 -13.37 -4.08
C GLU A 25 -0.78 -12.09 -4.07
N ILE A 26 0.20 -12.04 -4.95
CA ILE A 26 1.00 -10.85 -5.24
C ILE A 26 0.64 -10.40 -6.65
N LEU A 27 -0.17 -9.36 -6.75
CA LEU A 27 -0.54 -8.79 -8.04
C LEU A 27 0.45 -7.71 -8.44
N VAL A 28 1.33 -8.01 -9.39
CA VAL A 28 2.27 -7.05 -9.97
C VAL A 28 1.63 -6.38 -11.18
N SER A 29 1.31 -5.11 -11.05
CA SER A 29 0.74 -4.33 -12.14
C SER A 29 1.77 -3.37 -12.72
N ASP A 30 2.05 -3.52 -14.01
CA ASP A 30 3.05 -2.74 -14.74
C ASP A 30 2.37 -1.71 -15.66
N ASN A 31 2.58 -0.44 -15.37
CA ASN A 31 2.06 0.68 -16.16
C ASN A 31 3.14 1.28 -17.10
N SER A 32 4.26 0.56 -17.29
CA SER A 32 5.29 0.97 -18.25
C SER A 32 4.97 0.47 -19.66
N LYS A 33 5.49 1.16 -20.68
CA LYS A 33 5.35 0.73 -22.06
C LYS A 33 6.22 -0.48 -22.41
N GLU A 34 7.35 -0.59 -21.75
CA GLU A 34 8.37 -1.60 -21.98
C GLU A 34 8.08 -2.93 -21.30
N HIS A 35 7.15 -2.94 -20.35
CA HIS A 35 6.79 -4.11 -19.52
C HIS A 35 7.99 -4.80 -18.85
N ALA A 36 8.98 -4.00 -18.43
CA ALA A 36 10.25 -4.50 -17.87
C ALA A 36 10.08 -5.27 -16.56
N ALA A 37 8.98 -5.07 -15.84
CA ALA A 37 8.66 -5.83 -14.63
C ALA A 37 8.42 -7.32 -14.91
N GLY A 38 8.00 -7.68 -16.12
CA GLY A 38 7.75 -9.08 -16.50
C GLY A 38 8.97 -9.98 -16.36
N ASP A 39 10.16 -9.50 -16.73
CA ASP A 39 11.42 -10.26 -16.60
C ASP A 39 11.80 -10.50 -15.12
N ILE A 40 11.48 -9.55 -14.23
CA ILE A 40 11.74 -9.69 -12.78
C ILE A 40 10.82 -10.76 -12.19
N VAL A 41 9.54 -10.69 -12.55
CA VAL A 41 8.53 -11.68 -12.11
C VAL A 41 8.91 -13.08 -12.61
N ALA A 42 9.28 -13.21 -13.88
CA ALA A 42 9.68 -14.49 -14.46
C ALA A 42 10.91 -15.11 -13.75
N ARG A 43 11.89 -14.29 -13.38
CA ARG A 43 13.09 -14.75 -12.65
C ARG A 43 12.79 -15.19 -11.21
N LEU A 44 11.80 -14.59 -10.55
CA LEU A 44 11.40 -15.01 -9.20
C LEU A 44 10.67 -16.35 -9.20
N GLY A 45 9.87 -16.63 -10.21
CA GLY A 45 9.19 -17.91 -10.41
C GLY A 45 8.26 -18.33 -9.27
N ASP A 46 7.78 -17.41 -8.44
CA ASP A 46 6.87 -17.71 -7.34
C ASP A 46 5.43 -17.83 -7.84
N LYS A 47 4.76 -18.95 -7.52
CA LYS A 47 3.40 -19.26 -7.97
C LYS A 47 2.33 -18.28 -7.46
N ARG A 48 2.62 -17.52 -6.40
CA ARG A 48 1.73 -16.52 -5.81
C ARG A 48 1.73 -15.21 -6.59
N ILE A 49 2.71 -15.00 -7.50
CA ILE A 49 2.81 -13.79 -8.30
C ILE A 49 1.95 -13.92 -9.55
N ARG A 50 1.08 -12.95 -9.73
CA ARG A 50 0.33 -12.72 -10.97
C ARG A 50 0.74 -11.38 -11.58
N TYR A 51 1.21 -11.42 -12.81
CA TYR A 51 1.65 -10.24 -13.55
C TYR A 51 0.56 -9.77 -14.50
N VAL A 52 0.24 -8.47 -14.43
CA VAL A 52 -0.77 -7.82 -15.28
C VAL A 52 -0.28 -6.47 -15.74
N TYR A 53 -0.82 -5.98 -16.84
CA TYR A 53 -0.59 -4.64 -17.36
C TYR A 53 -1.86 -4.14 -18.06
N PRO A 54 -2.17 -2.82 -17.97
CA PRO A 54 -3.28 -2.26 -18.72
C PRO A 54 -2.93 -2.21 -20.22
N PRO A 55 -3.94 -2.22 -21.12
CA PRO A 55 -3.71 -2.20 -22.58
C PRO A 55 -3.05 -0.90 -23.08
N GLU A 56 -3.12 0.15 -22.28
CA GLU A 56 -2.49 1.45 -22.54
C GLU A 56 -2.05 2.10 -21.23
N TYR A 57 -1.17 3.10 -21.30
CA TYR A 57 -0.75 3.86 -20.11
C TYR A 57 -1.94 4.55 -19.47
N LEU A 58 -2.10 4.37 -18.18
CA LEU A 58 -3.15 4.96 -17.37
C LEU A 58 -2.59 6.01 -16.39
N PRO A 59 -3.30 7.13 -16.14
CA PRO A 59 -3.04 7.97 -14.98
C PRO A 59 -3.12 7.15 -13.69
N MET A 60 -2.44 7.62 -12.63
CA MET A 60 -2.29 6.86 -11.37
C MET A 60 -3.62 6.32 -10.83
N SER A 61 -4.66 7.13 -10.73
CA SER A 61 -5.97 6.69 -10.23
C SER A 61 -6.62 5.65 -11.14
N GLY A 62 -6.56 5.85 -12.46
CA GLY A 62 -7.06 4.86 -13.41
C GLY A 62 -6.30 3.54 -13.36
N HIS A 63 -4.98 3.60 -13.14
CA HIS A 63 -4.16 2.41 -12.94
C HIS A 63 -4.54 1.66 -11.65
N TRP A 64 -4.83 2.37 -10.57
CA TRP A 64 -5.29 1.75 -9.32
C TRP A 64 -6.69 1.13 -9.45
N ASP A 65 -7.59 1.75 -10.21
CA ASP A 65 -8.90 1.14 -10.55
C ASP A 65 -8.74 -0.11 -11.42
N PHE A 66 -7.81 -0.09 -12.39
CA PHE A 66 -7.45 -1.27 -13.15
C PHE A 66 -6.95 -2.39 -12.22
N VAL A 67 -6.02 -2.08 -11.30
CA VAL A 67 -5.55 -3.06 -10.29
C VAL A 67 -6.71 -3.61 -9.47
N LEU A 68 -7.58 -2.75 -8.96
CA LEU A 68 -8.75 -3.17 -8.17
C LEU A 68 -9.68 -4.13 -8.94
N SER A 69 -9.81 -3.94 -10.26
CA SER A 69 -10.59 -4.85 -11.11
C SER A 69 -9.97 -6.24 -11.27
N GLN A 70 -8.65 -6.36 -11.04
CA GLN A 70 -7.89 -7.61 -11.16
C GLN A 70 -7.75 -8.39 -9.85
N VAL A 71 -8.04 -7.77 -8.69
CA VAL A 71 -7.89 -8.39 -7.38
C VAL A 71 -8.91 -9.51 -7.19
N SER A 72 -8.44 -10.69 -6.74
CA SER A 72 -9.28 -11.83 -6.39
C SER A 72 -9.43 -12.04 -4.87
N GLY A 73 -8.50 -11.52 -4.06
CA GLY A 73 -8.51 -11.67 -2.61
C GLY A 73 -9.64 -10.91 -1.90
N ASP A 74 -10.06 -11.41 -0.75
CA ASP A 74 -11.10 -10.79 0.09
C ASP A 74 -10.63 -9.49 0.76
N VAL A 75 -9.33 -9.37 0.98
CA VAL A 75 -8.67 -8.19 1.56
C VAL A 75 -7.47 -7.83 0.69
N LEU A 76 -7.27 -6.55 0.46
CA LEU A 76 -6.13 -6.06 -0.32
C LEU A 76 -5.37 -4.95 0.41
N THR A 77 -4.12 -4.81 0.05
CA THR A 77 -3.29 -3.61 0.27
C THR A 77 -2.61 -3.23 -1.04
N ILE A 78 -2.33 -1.95 -1.23
CA ILE A 78 -1.49 -1.47 -2.33
C ILE A 78 -0.21 -0.91 -1.71
N ILE A 79 0.92 -1.36 -2.24
CA ILE A 79 2.25 -0.81 -1.91
C ILE A 79 2.96 -0.40 -3.21
N GLY A 80 3.89 0.53 -3.10
CA GLY A 80 4.75 0.95 -4.21
C GLY A 80 5.80 -0.12 -4.55
N ASP A 81 6.39 0.01 -5.71
CA ASP A 81 7.50 -0.87 -6.12
C ASP A 81 8.81 -0.61 -5.36
N ASP A 82 8.91 0.49 -4.62
CA ASP A 82 10.01 0.82 -3.72
C ASP A 82 9.74 0.48 -2.24
N ASP A 83 8.54 -0.03 -1.94
CA ASP A 83 8.09 -0.42 -0.61
C ASP A 83 8.41 -1.89 -0.28
N GLY A 84 7.87 -2.39 0.83
CA GLY A 84 8.02 -3.80 1.21
C GLY A 84 7.10 -4.21 2.36
N LEU A 85 7.09 -5.52 2.63
CA LEU A 85 6.42 -6.11 3.79
C LEU A 85 7.44 -6.45 4.88
N MET A 86 7.06 -6.22 6.13
CA MET A 86 7.84 -6.72 7.28
C MET A 86 7.72 -8.24 7.39
N PRO A 87 8.74 -8.93 7.90
CA PRO A 87 8.64 -10.37 8.16
C PRO A 87 7.42 -10.72 9.01
N GLY A 88 6.65 -11.73 8.62
CA GLY A 88 5.44 -12.15 9.33
C GLY A 88 4.20 -11.26 9.12
N CYS A 89 4.28 -10.25 8.27
CA CYS A 89 3.19 -9.31 8.00
C CYS A 89 1.88 -10.04 7.62
N ILE A 90 1.93 -10.96 6.65
CA ILE A 90 0.72 -11.64 6.15
C ILE A 90 0.09 -12.52 7.23
N ASN A 91 0.88 -13.23 8.04
CA ASN A 91 0.37 -14.01 9.15
C ASN A 91 -0.33 -13.13 10.19
N ARG A 92 0.32 -12.02 10.56
CA ARG A 92 -0.26 -11.08 11.53
C ARG A 92 -1.55 -10.44 11.04
N VAL A 93 -1.59 -10.04 9.78
CA VAL A 93 -2.81 -9.50 9.16
C VAL A 93 -3.91 -10.54 9.11
N SER A 94 -3.59 -11.81 8.81
CA SER A 94 -4.57 -12.90 8.82
C SER A 94 -5.17 -13.13 10.21
N GLU A 95 -4.38 -12.97 11.29
CA GLU A 95 -4.90 -13.02 12.66
C GLU A 95 -5.85 -11.86 12.94
N LEU A 96 -5.45 -10.63 12.58
CA LEU A 96 -6.28 -9.43 12.78
C LEU A 96 -7.61 -9.51 12.00
N ILE A 97 -7.60 -10.02 10.77
CA ILE A 97 -8.81 -10.22 9.97
C ILE A 97 -9.76 -11.23 10.62
N LYS A 98 -9.22 -12.31 11.21
CA LYS A 98 -10.03 -13.30 11.94
C LYS A 98 -10.64 -12.73 13.21
N GLU A 99 -9.88 -11.89 13.93
CA GLU A 99 -10.34 -11.23 15.16
C GLU A 99 -11.36 -10.11 14.87
N PHE A 100 -11.16 -9.37 13.77
CA PHE A 100 -11.97 -8.23 13.38
C PHE A 100 -12.49 -8.38 11.94
N PRO A 101 -13.42 -9.31 11.68
CA PRO A 101 -13.90 -9.57 10.34
C PRO A 101 -14.53 -8.33 9.71
N SER A 102 -14.26 -8.12 8.42
CA SER A 102 -14.76 -7.01 7.61
C SER A 102 -14.30 -5.61 8.04
N LYS A 103 -13.35 -5.50 8.98
CA LYS A 103 -12.76 -4.21 9.34
C LYS A 103 -11.54 -3.91 8.49
N ILE A 104 -11.29 -2.63 8.25
CA ILE A 104 -10.01 -2.15 7.73
C ILE A 104 -8.97 -2.31 8.83
N ILE A 105 -7.79 -2.80 8.46
CA ILE A 105 -6.64 -2.89 9.36
C ILE A 105 -5.67 -1.77 8.99
N HIS A 106 -5.66 -0.73 9.80
CA HIS A 106 -4.68 0.34 9.78
C HIS A 106 -3.50 -0.05 10.67
N HIS A 107 -2.28 0.23 10.27
CA HIS A 107 -1.08 -0.11 11.02
C HIS A 107 0.03 0.92 10.78
N SER A 108 1.06 0.89 11.61
CA SER A 108 2.28 1.66 11.40
C SER A 108 3.14 1.07 10.29
N PHE A 109 3.95 1.93 9.67
CA PHE A 109 5.01 1.53 8.74
C PHE A 109 6.31 2.24 9.12
N CYS A 110 7.45 1.66 8.74
CA CYS A 110 8.74 2.33 8.82
C CYS A 110 9.14 2.89 7.45
N ASN A 111 10.04 3.87 7.44
CA ASN A 111 10.64 4.36 6.20
C ASN A 111 11.98 3.65 5.97
N TYR A 112 12.22 3.19 4.75
CA TYR A 112 13.54 2.78 4.29
C TYR A 112 14.09 3.82 3.32
N LEU A 113 15.20 4.45 3.71
CA LEU A 113 15.87 5.46 2.90
C LEU A 113 16.87 4.76 1.96
N TRP A 114 16.49 4.64 0.69
CA TRP A 114 17.27 3.92 -0.31
C TRP A 114 18.69 4.49 -0.47
N PRO A 115 19.67 3.71 -1.01
CA PRO A 115 21.03 4.20 -1.25
C PRO A 115 21.15 5.44 -2.13
N ASP A 116 20.12 5.73 -2.92
CA ASP A 116 20.01 6.93 -3.76
C ASP A 116 19.15 8.05 -3.16
N TYR A 117 18.77 7.93 -1.88
CA TYR A 117 18.06 8.99 -1.18
C TYR A 117 18.83 10.32 -1.26
N PRO A 118 18.16 11.49 -1.48
CA PRO A 118 18.86 12.77 -1.71
C PRO A 118 19.85 13.15 -0.60
N ILE A 119 19.51 12.91 0.66
CA ILE A 119 20.35 13.27 1.81
C ILE A 119 21.34 12.13 2.11
N SER A 120 22.60 12.33 1.79
CA SER A 120 23.61 11.27 1.75
C SER A 120 23.94 10.62 3.10
N ASN A 121 23.93 11.37 4.19
CA ASN A 121 24.32 10.89 5.52
C ASN A 121 23.28 10.01 6.22
N ILE A 122 22.08 9.89 5.65
CA ILE A 122 21.01 9.01 6.17
C ILE A 122 20.56 7.94 5.17
N ARG A 123 21.30 7.77 4.07
CA ARG A 123 21.05 6.72 3.08
C ARG A 123 21.17 5.32 3.69
N ASN A 124 20.45 4.38 3.12
CA ASN A 124 20.50 2.96 3.51
C ASN A 124 20.17 2.75 5.00
N THR A 125 19.20 3.49 5.52
CA THR A 125 18.74 3.40 6.90
C THR A 125 17.25 3.12 6.98
N VAL A 126 16.83 2.46 8.06
CA VAL A 126 15.43 2.28 8.43
C VAL A 126 15.08 3.26 9.53
N VAL A 127 13.96 3.98 9.37
CA VAL A 127 13.46 4.95 10.34
C VAL A 127 12.06 4.53 10.76
N PHE A 128 11.90 4.18 12.03
CA PHE A 128 10.59 3.94 12.63
C PHE A 128 9.96 5.29 13.01
N LEU A 129 8.70 5.48 12.61
CA LEU A 129 7.99 6.75 12.84
C LEU A 129 7.39 6.84 14.25
N HIS A 130 7.17 5.68 14.87
CA HIS A 130 6.58 5.54 16.22
C HIS A 130 7.30 4.43 16.97
N ASP A 131 7.14 4.42 18.28
CA ASP A 131 7.53 3.28 19.10
C ASP A 131 6.78 2.03 18.61
N ILE A 132 7.51 0.93 18.46
CA ILE A 132 6.93 -0.33 18.01
C ILE A 132 6.12 -0.91 19.17
N GLY A 133 4.81 -0.71 19.14
CA GLY A 133 3.87 -1.24 20.10
C GLY A 133 2.91 -2.26 19.47
N GLY A 134 2.40 -3.17 20.27
CA GLY A 134 1.43 -4.19 19.83
C GLY A 134 -0.02 -3.87 20.21
N SER A 135 -0.33 -2.65 20.65
CA SER A 135 -1.71 -2.31 21.01
C SER A 135 -2.62 -2.27 19.78
N VAL A 136 -3.74 -2.97 19.88
CA VAL A 136 -4.80 -2.97 18.88
C VAL A 136 -5.98 -2.18 19.44
N THR A 137 -6.48 -1.21 18.69
CA THR A 137 -7.58 -0.33 19.10
C THR A 137 -8.62 -0.21 17.99
N ILE A 138 -9.86 0.05 18.35
CA ILE A 138 -10.91 0.43 17.42
C ILE A 138 -11.00 1.95 17.40
N VAL A 139 -10.83 2.53 16.19
CA VAL A 139 -10.80 3.97 15.96
C VAL A 139 -12.09 4.40 15.29
N SER A 140 -12.69 5.49 15.78
CA SER A 140 -13.86 6.12 15.14
C SER A 140 -13.46 6.77 13.83
N ALA A 141 -14.11 6.40 12.74
CA ALA A 141 -13.85 7.01 11.43
C ALA A 141 -14.29 8.48 11.39
N ASN A 142 -15.35 8.84 12.14
CA ASN A 142 -15.81 10.22 12.22
C ASN A 142 -14.76 11.13 12.90
N ASP A 143 -14.07 10.65 13.92
CA ASP A 143 -13.01 11.42 14.59
C ASP A 143 -11.83 11.68 13.63
N ILE A 144 -11.50 10.71 12.79
CA ILE A 144 -10.51 10.88 11.72
C ILE A 144 -10.98 11.95 10.73
N LEU A 145 -12.22 11.87 10.24
CA LEU A 145 -12.75 12.88 9.29
C LEU A 145 -12.71 14.27 9.89
N GLN A 146 -13.14 14.46 11.13
CA GLN A 146 -13.05 15.74 11.81
C GLN A 146 -11.60 16.22 11.93
N GLY A 147 -10.68 15.33 12.34
CA GLY A 147 -9.26 15.65 12.45
C GLY A 147 -8.62 16.03 11.12
N LEU A 148 -9.03 15.41 10.01
CA LEU A 148 -8.61 15.78 8.65
C LEU A 148 -9.17 17.15 8.24
N CYS A 149 -10.45 17.43 8.51
CA CYS A 149 -11.11 18.68 8.16
C CYS A 149 -10.54 19.89 8.89
N ASP A 150 -10.17 19.73 10.15
CA ASP A 150 -9.60 20.83 10.96
C ASP A 150 -8.04 20.87 10.97
N GLY A 151 -7.41 20.00 10.15
CA GLY A 151 -5.96 19.97 9.96
C GLY A 151 -5.16 19.42 11.14
N ARG A 152 -5.80 18.79 12.13
CA ARG A 152 -5.11 18.11 13.24
C ARG A 152 -4.48 16.79 12.84
N LEU A 153 -5.04 16.11 11.83
CA LEU A 153 -4.57 14.84 11.32
C LEU A 153 -4.17 14.96 9.85
N ARG A 154 -3.30 14.06 9.42
CA ARG A 154 -2.89 13.88 8.02
C ARG A 154 -3.64 12.69 7.44
N TYR A 155 -3.72 12.60 6.11
CA TYR A 155 -4.38 11.47 5.42
C TYR A 155 -3.77 10.10 5.79
N ILE A 156 -2.48 10.05 6.11
CA ILE A 156 -1.79 8.83 6.55
C ILE A 156 -2.22 8.33 7.94
N ASP A 157 -2.87 9.18 8.72
CA ASP A 157 -3.43 8.82 10.03
C ASP A 157 -4.82 8.17 9.88
N GLY A 158 -5.34 8.09 8.64
CA GLY A 158 -6.64 7.52 8.30
C GLY A 158 -6.56 6.20 7.52
N PRO A 159 -7.70 5.53 7.33
CA PRO A 159 -7.79 4.22 6.70
C PRO A 159 -7.66 4.31 5.17
N MET A 160 -6.46 4.50 4.65
CA MET A 160 -6.22 4.55 3.21
C MET A 160 -5.96 3.14 2.62
N VAL A 161 -6.04 2.97 1.31
CA VAL A 161 -5.71 1.70 0.65
C VAL A 161 -4.20 1.45 0.60
N TYR A 162 -3.42 2.53 0.49
CA TYR A 162 -1.97 2.45 0.46
C TYR A 162 -1.42 2.06 1.83
N HIS A 163 -0.64 1.00 1.90
CA HIS A 163 -0.11 0.34 3.09
C HIS A 163 -1.14 -0.35 4.01
N ASN A 164 -2.40 0.07 4.08
CA ASN A 164 -3.37 -0.58 4.97
C ASN A 164 -4.07 -1.77 4.28
N PHE A 165 -4.66 -2.65 5.07
CA PHE A 165 -5.38 -3.81 4.58
C PHE A 165 -6.89 -3.53 4.61
N VAL A 166 -7.50 -3.52 3.42
CA VAL A 166 -8.88 -3.08 3.22
C VAL A 166 -9.71 -4.21 2.63
N PRO A 167 -10.91 -4.51 3.17
CA PRO A 167 -11.82 -5.46 2.55
C PRO A 167 -12.15 -5.07 1.10
N THR A 168 -11.89 -5.97 0.15
CA THR A 168 -12.06 -5.71 -1.28
C THR A 168 -13.51 -5.37 -1.65
N ASN A 169 -14.47 -6.04 -1.01
CA ASN A 169 -15.89 -5.78 -1.22
C ASN A 169 -16.31 -4.37 -0.77
N LEU A 170 -15.70 -3.81 0.28
CA LEU A 170 -15.97 -2.44 0.71
C LEU A 170 -15.61 -1.44 -0.38
N LEU A 171 -14.43 -1.59 -1.00
CA LEU A 171 -14.02 -0.73 -2.12
C LEU A 171 -14.99 -0.83 -3.29
N ARG A 172 -15.43 -2.05 -3.64
CA ARG A 172 -16.40 -2.30 -4.70
C ARG A 172 -17.77 -1.71 -4.40
N GLN A 173 -18.21 -1.72 -3.15
CA GLN A 173 -19.48 -1.11 -2.71
C GLN A 173 -19.45 0.42 -2.76
N ILE A 174 -18.33 1.03 -2.42
CA ILE A 174 -18.15 2.50 -2.47
C ILE A 174 -17.96 2.98 -3.92
N ALA A 175 -17.37 2.13 -4.78
CA ALA A 175 -17.15 2.45 -6.18
C ALA A 175 -18.47 2.81 -6.89
N ARG A 176 -18.45 3.83 -7.73
CA ARG A 176 -19.59 4.20 -8.58
C ARG A 176 -19.22 3.93 -10.02
N GLU A 177 -20.06 3.19 -10.73
CA GLU A 177 -19.80 2.82 -12.14
C GLU A 177 -18.46 2.08 -12.31
N GLY A 178 -18.06 1.27 -11.30
CA GLY A 178 -16.80 0.55 -11.31
C GLY A 178 -15.55 1.37 -11.00
N VAL A 179 -15.68 2.68 -10.70
CA VAL A 179 -14.56 3.57 -10.39
C VAL A 179 -14.56 3.93 -8.91
N PHE A 180 -13.51 3.54 -8.20
CA PHE A 180 -13.27 3.94 -6.80
C PHE A 180 -12.38 5.17 -6.71
N PHE A 181 -11.22 5.19 -7.39
CA PHE A 181 -10.22 6.25 -7.28
C PHE A 181 -10.53 7.44 -8.21
N ARG A 182 -11.11 8.51 -7.69
CA ARG A 182 -11.68 9.61 -8.48
C ARG A 182 -10.82 10.88 -8.57
N ARG A 183 -9.64 10.92 -7.95
CA ARG A 183 -8.78 12.11 -7.86
C ARG A 183 -7.33 11.76 -8.17
N ALA A 184 -6.52 12.78 -8.37
CA ALA A 184 -5.11 12.61 -8.77
C ALA A 184 -4.25 11.91 -7.71
N SER A 185 -4.57 12.04 -6.43
CA SER A 185 -3.90 11.34 -5.31
C SER A 185 -4.81 10.22 -4.77
N PRO A 186 -4.67 8.99 -5.26
CA PRO A 186 -5.55 7.89 -4.87
C PRO A 186 -5.41 7.50 -3.39
N ASP A 187 -4.23 7.64 -2.80
CA ASP A 187 -3.96 7.46 -1.38
C ASP A 187 -4.77 8.44 -0.50
N MET A 188 -4.63 9.75 -0.74
CA MET A 188 -5.41 10.77 -0.04
C MET A 188 -6.91 10.61 -0.25
N TYR A 189 -7.32 10.35 -1.50
CA TYR A 189 -8.72 10.11 -1.82
C TYR A 189 -9.27 8.93 -1.04
N SER A 190 -8.55 7.81 -1.02
CA SER A 190 -9.00 6.60 -0.33
C SER A 190 -9.12 6.80 1.19
N ALA A 191 -8.23 7.58 1.81
CA ALA A 191 -8.30 7.87 3.24
C ALA A 191 -9.63 8.55 3.62
N VAL A 192 -10.03 9.58 2.86
CA VAL A 192 -11.29 10.29 3.09
C VAL A 192 -12.48 9.42 2.70
N ALA A 193 -12.43 8.77 1.53
CA ALA A 193 -13.54 7.96 1.03
C ALA A 193 -13.85 6.78 1.95
N LEU A 194 -12.82 6.09 2.47
CA LEU A 194 -13.01 4.98 3.40
C LEU A 194 -13.53 5.47 4.75
N ALA A 195 -12.93 6.52 5.32
CA ALA A 195 -13.40 7.08 6.60
C ALA A 195 -14.86 7.57 6.52
N ALA A 196 -15.30 8.09 5.36
CA ALA A 196 -16.68 8.52 5.15
C ALA A 196 -17.71 7.39 4.96
N ASN A 197 -17.25 6.14 4.78
CA ASN A 197 -18.11 5.00 4.49
C ASN A 197 -18.03 3.85 5.51
N VAL A 198 -17.29 4.05 6.60
CA VAL A 198 -17.25 3.09 7.73
C VAL A 198 -17.50 3.84 9.05
N GLU A 199 -18.02 3.14 10.04
CA GLU A 199 -18.18 3.72 11.39
C GLU A 199 -16.86 3.72 12.15
N SER A 200 -16.07 2.66 11.97
CA SER A 200 -14.81 2.46 12.67
C SER A 200 -13.91 1.48 11.92
N PHE A 201 -12.63 1.52 12.25
CA PHE A 201 -11.62 0.59 11.75
C PHE A 201 -10.68 0.16 12.88
N VAL A 202 -9.91 -0.90 12.64
CA VAL A 202 -8.89 -1.37 13.57
C VAL A 202 -7.58 -0.65 13.29
N SER A 203 -6.93 -0.17 14.33
CA SER A 203 -5.60 0.43 14.25
C SER A 203 -4.64 -0.26 15.20
N THR A 204 -3.44 -0.60 14.71
CA THR A 204 -2.34 -1.11 15.53
C THR A 204 -1.07 -0.29 15.30
N GLN A 205 -0.24 -0.20 16.34
CA GLN A 205 1.09 0.42 16.25
C GLN A 205 2.15 -0.55 15.72
N GLU A 206 1.78 -1.80 15.42
CA GLU A 206 2.68 -2.76 14.81
C GLU A 206 3.15 -2.24 13.44
N CYS A 207 4.47 -2.32 13.19
CA CYS A 207 5.04 -1.96 11.89
C CYS A 207 4.94 -3.18 10.97
N LEU A 208 3.98 -3.17 10.03
CA LEU A 208 3.72 -4.32 9.15
C LEU A 208 4.26 -4.12 7.72
N THR A 209 4.50 -2.87 7.31
CA THR A 209 5.05 -2.57 5.99
C THR A 209 6.22 -1.58 6.07
N ILE A 210 6.94 -1.49 4.97
CA ILE A 210 8.09 -0.60 4.77
C ILE A 210 7.72 0.38 3.66
N SER A 211 7.81 1.67 3.92
CA SER A 211 7.68 2.71 2.90
C SER A 211 9.05 3.12 2.38
N GLY A 212 9.33 2.85 1.13
CA GLY A 212 10.60 3.15 0.48
C GLY A 212 10.71 4.62 0.07
N GLN A 213 11.83 5.25 0.42
CA GLN A 213 12.12 6.63 0.07
C GLN A 213 13.40 6.67 -0.78
N GLY A 214 13.26 6.65 -2.10
CA GLY A 214 14.35 6.75 -3.06
C GLY A 214 14.32 8.06 -3.85
N ALA A 215 15.34 8.31 -4.68
CA ALA A 215 15.36 9.48 -5.57
C ALA A 215 14.19 9.50 -6.56
N GLY A 216 13.69 8.32 -6.95
CA GLY A 216 12.54 8.17 -7.84
C GLY A 216 11.19 8.07 -7.14
N ALA A 217 11.13 8.21 -5.81
CA ALA A 217 9.86 8.16 -5.08
C ALA A 217 8.99 9.38 -5.43
N THR A 218 7.70 9.16 -5.69
CA THR A 218 6.76 10.23 -6.07
C THR A 218 6.69 11.33 -5.01
N GLY A 219 6.85 10.98 -3.72
CA GLY A 219 6.92 11.94 -2.63
C GLY A 219 8.24 12.73 -2.55
N ALA A 220 9.33 12.26 -3.18
CA ALA A 220 10.61 12.99 -3.20
C ALA A 220 10.61 14.17 -4.19
N SER A 221 9.91 14.03 -5.31
CA SER A 221 9.79 15.11 -6.32
C SER A 221 9.06 16.34 -5.80
N ALA A 222 8.17 16.20 -4.82
CA ALA A 222 7.47 17.32 -4.18
C ALA A 222 8.36 18.13 -3.20
N ARG A 223 9.55 17.63 -2.84
CA ARG A 223 10.46 18.27 -1.88
C ARG A 223 11.63 19.02 -2.54
N THR A 224 11.79 18.87 -3.85
CA THR A 224 12.89 19.48 -4.64
C THR A 224 12.43 20.58 -5.59
N GLY A 225 11.14 20.95 -5.56
CA GLY A 225 10.54 22.06 -6.31
C GLY A 225 10.55 23.39 -5.58
#